data_d473f377b0c533c4a23dbe2df4b52114
#
_entry.id   d473f377b0c533c4a23dbe2df4b52114
#
_cell.length_a   1.000
_cell.length_b   1.000
_cell.length_c   1.000
_cell.angle_alpha   90.00
_cell.angle_beta   90.00
_cell.angle_gamma   90.00
#
_symmetry.space_group_name_H-M   'P 1'
#
loop_
_entity.id
_entity.type
_entity.pdbx_description
1 polymer ?
#
loop_
_entity_poly.entity_id
_entity_poly.type
_entity_poly.pdbx_seq_one_letter_code
_entity_poly.pdbx_strand_id
1 'polypeptide(L)'
;MPPPERDAGRLSGVRPDESDVNLDDYFGNFAARDWQTAAEGTVRIALLGLGGFAREHVLPALASDASNVGARSDAAADRTRFCEVTALNSGSPEKADSVADRHGVGTVLTYDEFEAGEGADAFDAVYVAGPNALHLDYARTAADHGKHVLCEKPIETSADRAREMVRACEDAGVTLMVGYRPQIEPAMRRLREMVRDGVLGDPVTFHGWFTGHILDAGGPDQWRLDPEMAGGGALMDVGVYPLNAVRFLLDAEPVAVRATTTTPHDQFEGVDEHVAFQLEFPEGGSASCSASYHAQADDRLRLVGTEGQAELAPAFDSEIAPTLTVERGDQRVEYTGPFVNEVAEEFDYFAHCVLTDARPDPDGRDSVADMEAVEAIYESAETGRRVEVGP
;
A
#
# COMPACT_ATOMS: atom_id res chain seq x y z
N MET A 1 4.73 28.03 6.91
CA MET A 1 6.10 27.87 6.36
C MET A 1 5.95 26.87 5.23
N PRO A 2 6.58 27.02 4.07
CA PRO A 2 6.57 25.95 3.08
C PRO A 2 7.25 24.72 3.72
N PRO A 3 6.76 23.49 3.47
CA PRO A 3 7.38 22.29 3.97
C PRO A 3 8.83 22.19 3.45
N PRO A 4 9.73 21.52 4.18
CA PRO A 4 11.04 21.24 3.63
C PRO A 4 10.84 20.44 2.33
N GLU A 5 11.40 20.97 1.24
CA GLU A 5 11.59 20.21 0.02
C GLU A 5 12.23 18.89 0.39
N ARG A 6 11.67 17.76 -0.08
CA ARG A 6 12.42 16.49 -0.09
C ARG A 6 13.73 16.84 -0.79
N ASP A 7 14.81 16.70 -0.06
CA ASP A 7 16.13 16.98 -0.60
C ASP A 7 16.33 16.00 -1.77
N ALA A 8 16.12 16.49 -3.00
CA ALA A 8 16.47 15.78 -4.22
C ALA A 8 18.01 15.67 -4.31
N GLY A 9 18.62 15.47 -3.17
CA GLY A 9 20.04 15.30 -2.93
C GLY A 9 20.42 13.87 -3.17
N ARG A 10 20.85 13.61 -4.42
CA ARG A 10 21.80 12.57 -4.82
C ARG A 10 21.80 11.35 -3.89
N LEU A 11 21.48 10.19 -4.43
CA LEU A 11 22.00 8.88 -3.98
C LEU A 11 23.55 8.85 -3.96
N SER A 12 24.19 9.89 -3.48
CA SER A 12 25.62 9.97 -3.24
C SER A 12 25.91 9.76 -1.76
N GLY A 13 25.38 8.67 -1.20
CA GLY A 13 26.00 8.04 -0.05
C GLY A 13 27.45 7.71 -0.42
N VAL A 14 28.36 7.82 0.53
CA VAL A 14 29.74 7.32 0.37
C VAL A 14 29.61 5.87 -0.08
N ARG A 15 29.89 5.57 -1.36
CA ARG A 15 29.85 4.19 -1.87
C ARG A 15 30.81 3.38 -1.02
N PRO A 16 30.37 2.26 -0.40
CA PRO A 16 31.32 1.36 0.23
C PRO A 16 32.33 0.91 -0.84
N ASP A 17 33.59 0.78 -0.47
CA ASP A 17 34.63 0.23 -1.36
C ASP A 17 34.14 -1.17 -1.80
N GLU A 18 34.30 -1.53 -3.08
CA GLU A 18 33.79 -2.77 -3.67
C GLU A 18 34.12 -4.05 -2.86
N SER A 19 35.14 -3.97 -2.00
CA SER A 19 35.61 -5.08 -1.14
C SER A 19 34.85 -5.25 0.20
N ASP A 20 34.03 -4.27 0.61
CA ASP A 20 33.55 -4.20 2.01
C ASP A 20 32.04 -4.49 2.19
N VAL A 21 31.26 -4.72 1.11
CA VAL A 21 29.85 -5.06 1.23
C VAL A 21 29.69 -6.52 1.63
N ASN A 22 29.25 -6.75 2.84
CA ASN A 22 28.87 -8.07 3.34
C ASN A 22 27.33 -8.20 3.34
N LEU A 23 26.78 -9.01 2.43
CA LEU A 23 25.34 -9.21 2.32
C LEU A 23 24.73 -9.77 3.61
N ASP A 24 25.47 -10.57 4.39
CA ASP A 24 24.98 -11.15 5.63
C ASP A 24 24.57 -10.10 6.67
N ASP A 25 25.11 -8.89 6.61
CA ASP A 25 24.78 -7.81 7.56
C ASP A 25 23.31 -7.35 7.44
N TYR A 26 22.73 -7.48 6.25
CA TYR A 26 21.33 -7.13 6.00
C TYR A 26 20.34 -8.19 6.46
N PHE A 27 20.80 -9.43 6.63
CA PHE A 27 19.95 -10.56 7.01
C PHE A 27 19.97 -10.87 8.51
N GLY A 28 20.98 -10.40 9.24
CA GLY A 28 21.11 -10.62 10.69
C GLY A 28 19.97 -10.02 11.52
N ASN A 29 19.36 -8.94 11.05
CA ASN A 29 18.23 -8.25 11.70
C ASN A 29 17.07 -8.04 10.70
N PHE A 30 16.79 -9.02 9.87
CA PHE A 30 15.89 -8.91 8.73
C PHE A 30 14.51 -8.33 9.09
N ALA A 31 13.89 -8.81 10.17
CA ALA A 31 12.59 -8.35 10.63
C ALA A 31 12.67 -7.13 11.59
N ALA A 32 13.87 -6.54 11.76
CA ALA A 32 13.99 -5.35 12.61
C ALA A 32 13.23 -4.17 12.00
N ARG A 33 12.47 -3.48 12.85
CA ARG A 33 11.76 -2.25 12.50
C ARG A 33 12.68 -1.07 12.75
N ASP A 34 12.62 -0.07 11.90
CA ASP A 34 13.26 1.24 12.08
C ASP A 34 12.37 2.23 12.86
N TRP A 35 11.18 1.79 13.25
CA TRP A 35 10.20 2.53 14.04
C TRP A 35 9.72 1.71 15.24
N GLN A 36 9.39 2.40 16.33
CA GLN A 36 8.82 1.82 17.54
C GLN A 36 7.91 2.84 18.19
N THR A 37 6.78 2.41 18.72
CA THR A 37 5.95 3.27 19.55
C THR A 37 6.66 3.53 20.86
N ALA A 38 7.03 4.79 21.09
CA ALA A 38 7.66 5.24 22.34
C ALA A 38 6.64 5.68 23.39
N ALA A 39 5.39 5.93 23.01
CA ALA A 39 4.30 6.33 23.87
C ALA A 39 3.48 5.10 24.31
N GLU A 40 2.95 5.14 25.53
CA GLU A 40 1.92 4.22 25.96
C GLU A 40 0.59 4.65 25.34
N GLY A 41 -0.18 3.70 24.82
CA GLY A 41 -1.50 3.98 24.26
C GLY A 41 -1.93 2.96 23.23
N THR A 42 -3.22 3.00 22.91
CA THR A 42 -3.85 2.21 21.87
C THR A 42 -4.70 3.15 21.02
N VAL A 43 -4.60 3.05 19.71
CA VAL A 43 -5.45 3.78 18.76
C VAL A 43 -6.71 2.98 18.52
N ARG A 44 -7.87 3.56 18.86
CA ARG A 44 -9.18 2.97 18.63
C ARG A 44 -9.61 3.23 17.19
N ILE A 45 -9.96 2.18 16.47
CA ILE A 45 -10.25 2.22 15.03
C ILE A 45 -11.73 1.98 14.76
N ALA A 46 -12.33 2.85 13.93
CA ALA A 46 -13.60 2.58 13.28
C ALA A 46 -13.33 2.01 11.87
N LEU A 47 -13.91 0.87 11.53
CA LEU A 47 -13.81 0.30 10.18
C LEU A 47 -14.94 0.82 9.30
N LEU A 48 -14.63 1.56 8.25
CA LEU A 48 -15.56 2.04 7.23
C LEU A 48 -15.52 1.10 6.01
N GLY A 49 -16.53 0.24 5.92
CA GLY A 49 -16.62 -0.81 4.91
C GLY A 49 -16.26 -2.19 5.47
N LEU A 50 -17.22 -3.11 5.35
CA LEU A 50 -17.09 -4.50 5.76
C LEU A 50 -17.02 -5.44 4.53
N GLY A 51 -16.13 -5.10 3.58
CA GLY A 51 -15.79 -5.91 2.41
C GLY A 51 -15.09 -7.23 2.78
N GLY A 52 -14.71 -8.03 1.78
CA GLY A 52 -13.97 -9.28 1.99
C GLY A 52 -12.67 -9.03 2.74
N PHE A 53 -11.82 -8.13 2.23
CA PHE A 53 -10.53 -7.81 2.84
C PHE A 53 -10.63 -7.37 4.30
N ALA A 54 -11.55 -6.45 4.62
CA ALA A 54 -11.76 -5.99 5.99
C ALA A 54 -12.16 -7.13 6.93
N ARG A 55 -12.99 -8.08 6.47
CA ARG A 55 -13.48 -9.20 7.30
C ARG A 55 -12.49 -10.35 7.44
N GLU A 56 -11.70 -10.60 6.40
CA GLU A 56 -10.84 -11.79 6.30
C GLU A 56 -9.41 -11.52 6.76
N HIS A 57 -8.94 -10.25 6.65
CA HIS A 57 -7.58 -9.86 7.00
C HIS A 57 -7.52 -8.81 8.11
N VAL A 58 -8.31 -7.71 8.03
CA VAL A 58 -8.20 -6.59 8.97
C VAL A 58 -8.81 -6.93 10.34
N LEU A 59 -10.06 -7.39 10.37
CA LEU A 59 -10.71 -7.75 11.63
C LEU A 59 -9.96 -8.80 12.44
N PRO A 60 -9.44 -9.90 11.84
CA PRO A 60 -8.61 -10.85 12.59
C PRO A 60 -7.32 -10.24 13.14
N ALA A 61 -6.70 -9.31 12.43
CA ALA A 61 -5.48 -8.63 12.88
C ALA A 61 -5.73 -7.67 14.05
N LEU A 62 -6.92 -7.04 14.10
CA LEU A 62 -7.31 -6.07 15.13
C LEU A 62 -8.11 -6.69 16.30
N ALA A 63 -8.59 -7.94 16.18
CA ALA A 63 -9.47 -8.53 17.18
C ALA A 63 -8.78 -8.79 18.51
N SER A 64 -9.40 -8.42 19.61
CA SER A 64 -8.89 -8.63 20.97
C SER A 64 -8.99 -10.08 21.46
N ASP A 65 -9.80 -10.93 20.85
CA ASP A 65 -10.09 -12.27 21.34
C ASP A 65 -9.33 -13.39 20.59
N ALA A 66 -8.59 -14.22 21.36
CA ALA A 66 -7.74 -15.30 20.86
C ALA A 66 -8.51 -16.51 20.28
N SER A 67 -9.84 -16.55 20.41
CA SER A 67 -10.64 -17.76 20.09
C SER A 67 -10.94 -17.98 18.60
N ASN A 68 -10.68 -16.98 17.74
CA ASN A 68 -11.09 -16.98 16.34
C ASN A 68 -9.94 -17.04 15.31
N VAL A 69 -8.69 -17.25 15.73
CA VAL A 69 -7.57 -17.34 14.78
C VAL A 69 -7.42 -18.77 14.29
N GLY A 70 -7.54 -18.97 12.99
CA GLY A 70 -7.22 -20.24 12.32
C GLY A 70 -5.78 -20.67 12.68
N ALA A 71 -5.60 -21.94 12.95
CA ALA A 71 -4.40 -22.56 13.53
C ALA A 71 -3.11 -22.38 12.71
N ARG A 72 -2.52 -21.17 12.73
CA ARG A 72 -1.09 -20.95 12.46
C ARG A 72 -0.40 -20.63 13.78
N SER A 73 0.78 -21.19 14.01
CA SER A 73 1.34 -21.53 15.30
C SER A 73 1.95 -20.41 16.16
N ASP A 74 1.76 -19.10 15.82
CA ASP A 74 2.23 -17.98 16.64
C ASP A 74 1.19 -16.83 16.70
N ALA A 75 0.06 -17.12 17.31
CA ALA A 75 -1.11 -16.22 17.40
C ALA A 75 -0.85 -14.82 18.01
N ALA A 76 0.29 -14.59 18.62
CA ALA A 76 0.65 -13.28 19.18
C ALA A 76 1.41 -12.39 18.19
N ALA A 77 2.05 -12.97 17.17
CA ALA A 77 2.77 -12.23 16.13
C ALA A 77 1.85 -11.76 15.00
N ASP A 78 0.64 -12.33 14.90
CA ASP A 78 -0.32 -12.06 13.83
C ASP A 78 -1.30 -10.91 14.16
N ARG A 79 -1.08 -10.17 15.25
CA ARG A 79 -2.01 -9.13 15.73
C ARG A 79 -1.34 -7.81 15.99
N THR A 80 -2.12 -6.74 15.85
CA THR A 80 -1.71 -5.40 16.27
C THR A 80 -1.48 -5.33 17.77
N ARG A 81 -0.51 -4.51 18.18
CA ARG A 81 -0.17 -4.23 19.58
C ARG A 81 -0.71 -2.89 20.04
N PHE A 82 -0.96 -1.99 19.09
CA PHE A 82 -1.26 -0.59 19.35
C PHE A 82 -2.58 -0.14 18.74
N CYS A 83 -3.33 -1.05 18.11
CA CYS A 83 -4.66 -0.78 17.57
C CYS A 83 -5.71 -1.75 18.12
N GLU A 84 -6.93 -1.25 18.27
CA GLU A 84 -8.12 -2.07 18.53
C GLU A 84 -9.31 -1.57 17.71
N VAL A 85 -10.15 -2.48 17.22
CA VAL A 85 -11.39 -2.09 16.56
C VAL A 85 -12.47 -1.84 17.59
N THR A 86 -13.04 -0.64 17.60
CA THR A 86 -14.06 -0.21 18.56
C THR A 86 -15.39 0.17 17.90
N ALA A 87 -15.38 0.43 16.59
CA ALA A 87 -16.58 0.74 15.84
C ALA A 87 -16.58 0.09 14.46
N LEU A 88 -17.74 -0.28 13.96
CA LEU A 88 -17.97 -0.76 12.60
C LEU A 88 -18.97 0.14 11.89
N ASN A 89 -18.72 0.40 10.62
CA ASN A 89 -19.60 1.16 9.76
C ASN A 89 -19.95 0.35 8.50
N SER A 90 -21.23 0.25 8.18
CA SER A 90 -21.69 -0.51 7.03
C SER A 90 -23.05 -0.03 6.55
N GLY A 91 -23.25 -0.04 5.24
CA GLY A 91 -24.57 0.16 4.63
C GLY A 91 -25.55 -1.00 4.86
N SER A 92 -25.12 -2.10 5.51
CA SER A 92 -25.96 -3.21 5.92
C SER A 92 -25.89 -3.39 7.44
N PRO A 93 -26.85 -2.84 8.21
CA PRO A 93 -26.88 -2.96 9.68
C PRO A 93 -26.83 -4.40 10.17
N GLU A 94 -27.62 -5.29 9.58
CA GLU A 94 -27.66 -6.71 9.96
C GLU A 94 -26.32 -7.42 9.81
N LYS A 95 -25.56 -7.08 8.74
CA LYS A 95 -24.22 -7.58 8.53
C LYS A 95 -23.26 -7.02 9.57
N ALA A 96 -23.36 -5.73 9.86
CA ALA A 96 -22.50 -5.06 10.83
C ALA A 96 -22.75 -5.60 12.26
N ASP A 97 -24.00 -5.77 12.68
CA ASP A 97 -24.37 -6.36 13.98
C ASP A 97 -23.78 -7.78 14.13
N SER A 98 -23.96 -8.62 13.11
CA SER A 98 -23.41 -9.99 13.13
C SER A 98 -21.87 -10.03 13.24
N VAL A 99 -21.18 -9.07 12.61
CA VAL A 99 -19.72 -8.95 12.69
C VAL A 99 -19.33 -8.40 14.05
N ALA A 100 -20.02 -7.38 14.56
CA ALA A 100 -19.79 -6.79 15.87
C ALA A 100 -19.91 -7.82 17.00
N ASP A 101 -20.99 -8.60 17.00
CA ASP A 101 -21.21 -9.68 17.97
C ASP A 101 -20.07 -10.71 17.95
N ARG A 102 -19.59 -11.07 16.75
CA ARG A 102 -18.52 -12.07 16.59
C ARG A 102 -17.18 -11.59 17.09
N HIS A 103 -16.88 -10.30 16.92
CA HIS A 103 -15.57 -9.71 17.22
C HIS A 103 -15.57 -8.86 18.50
N GLY A 104 -16.71 -8.78 19.22
CA GLY A 104 -16.82 -8.03 20.47
C GLY A 104 -16.76 -6.52 20.29
N VAL A 105 -17.16 -5.99 19.12
CA VAL A 105 -17.15 -4.55 18.84
C VAL A 105 -18.42 -3.91 19.38
N GLY A 106 -18.26 -2.87 20.20
CA GLY A 106 -19.38 -2.29 20.96
C GLY A 106 -20.22 -1.26 20.19
N THR A 107 -19.69 -0.69 19.10
CA THR A 107 -20.36 0.40 18.36
C THR A 107 -20.56 -0.02 16.91
N VAL A 108 -21.79 0.11 16.44
CA VAL A 108 -22.16 -0.08 15.03
C VAL A 108 -22.85 1.19 14.55
N LEU A 109 -22.41 1.70 13.40
CA LEU A 109 -22.89 2.95 12.81
C LEU A 109 -23.32 2.70 11.36
N THR A 110 -24.37 3.36 10.94
CA THR A 110 -24.66 3.59 9.52
C THR A 110 -23.76 4.68 8.96
N TYR A 111 -23.70 4.81 7.64
CA TYR A 111 -22.95 5.90 7.01
C TYR A 111 -23.53 7.29 7.37
N ASP A 112 -24.85 7.44 7.45
CA ASP A 112 -25.51 8.69 7.84
C ASP A 112 -25.16 9.08 9.28
N GLU A 113 -25.13 8.12 10.21
CA GLU A 113 -24.72 8.34 11.61
C GLU A 113 -23.24 8.74 11.70
N PHE A 114 -22.38 8.09 10.91
CA PHE A 114 -20.97 8.47 10.83
C PHE A 114 -20.81 9.90 10.30
N GLU A 115 -21.49 10.27 9.22
CA GLU A 115 -21.49 11.62 8.66
C GLU A 115 -21.99 12.66 9.68
N ALA A 116 -22.98 12.32 10.47
CA ALA A 116 -23.50 13.17 11.54
C ALA A 116 -22.55 13.27 12.75
N GLY A 117 -21.47 12.48 12.80
CA GLY A 117 -20.53 12.42 13.93
C GLY A 117 -21.05 11.64 15.13
N GLU A 118 -22.11 10.83 14.93
CA GLU A 118 -22.61 9.97 16.00
C GLU A 118 -21.55 8.92 16.37
N GLY A 119 -21.42 8.62 17.65
CA GLY A 119 -20.44 7.65 18.15
C GLY A 119 -18.97 8.03 17.97
N ALA A 120 -18.64 9.26 17.56
CA ALA A 120 -17.26 9.70 17.31
C ALA A 120 -16.34 9.59 18.55
N ASP A 121 -16.90 9.59 19.76
CA ASP A 121 -16.12 9.38 21.00
C ASP A 121 -15.64 7.93 21.16
N ALA A 122 -16.17 6.99 20.38
CA ALA A 122 -15.79 5.58 20.46
C ALA A 122 -14.46 5.26 19.78
N PHE A 123 -13.96 6.11 18.88
CA PHE A 123 -12.74 5.87 18.10
C PHE A 123 -11.86 7.12 17.94
N ASP A 124 -10.59 6.91 17.66
CA ASP A 124 -9.58 7.95 17.46
C ASP A 124 -9.22 8.10 15.98
N ALA A 125 -9.38 7.03 15.22
CA ALA A 125 -9.07 6.98 13.80
C ALA A 125 -10.08 6.13 13.03
N VAL A 126 -10.11 6.31 11.71
CA VAL A 126 -10.90 5.50 10.79
C VAL A 126 -9.99 4.74 9.84
N TYR A 127 -10.38 3.50 9.52
CA TYR A 127 -9.85 2.74 8.40
C TYR A 127 -10.87 2.73 7.27
N VAL A 128 -10.52 3.32 6.14
CA VAL A 128 -11.39 3.45 4.97
C VAL A 128 -11.10 2.31 4.00
N ALA A 129 -12.04 1.37 3.85
CA ALA A 129 -11.92 0.16 3.05
C ALA A 129 -13.16 -0.06 2.17
N GLY A 130 -13.48 0.93 1.37
CA GLY A 130 -14.60 0.94 0.44
C GLY A 130 -14.17 0.97 -1.02
N PRO A 131 -15.12 1.20 -1.93
CA PRO A 131 -14.81 1.57 -3.30
C PRO A 131 -14.00 2.88 -3.38
N ASN A 132 -13.03 2.94 -4.31
CA ASN A 132 -12.08 4.04 -4.43
C ASN A 132 -12.75 5.42 -4.50
N ALA A 133 -13.85 5.55 -5.24
CA ALA A 133 -14.58 6.81 -5.40
C ALA A 133 -15.21 7.37 -4.10
N LEU A 134 -15.28 6.57 -3.04
CA LEU A 134 -15.84 6.96 -1.76
C LEU A 134 -14.77 7.36 -0.72
N HIS A 135 -13.50 7.14 -1.03
CA HIS A 135 -12.40 7.36 -0.09
C HIS A 135 -12.32 8.81 0.38
N LEU A 136 -12.40 9.78 -0.56
CA LEU A 136 -12.37 11.20 -0.23
C LEU A 136 -13.49 11.61 0.72
N ASP A 137 -14.73 11.19 0.45
CA ASP A 137 -15.88 11.62 1.23
C ASP A 137 -15.79 11.09 2.66
N TYR A 138 -15.39 9.84 2.84
CA TYR A 138 -15.17 9.26 4.17
C TYR A 138 -14.00 9.87 4.91
N ALA A 139 -12.87 10.10 4.22
CA ALA A 139 -11.71 10.72 4.82
C ALA A 139 -11.98 12.17 5.24
N ARG A 140 -12.73 12.93 4.42
CA ARG A 140 -13.16 14.30 4.76
C ARG A 140 -14.05 14.32 5.99
N THR A 141 -15.08 13.46 6.04
CA THR A 141 -15.94 13.33 7.21
C THR A 141 -15.14 13.00 8.47
N ALA A 142 -14.20 12.06 8.37
CA ALA A 142 -13.31 11.73 9.49
C ALA A 142 -12.49 12.94 9.95
N ALA A 143 -11.88 13.67 9.01
CA ALA A 143 -11.07 14.85 9.28
C ALA A 143 -11.92 15.98 9.92
N ASP A 144 -13.15 16.21 9.45
CA ASP A 144 -14.08 17.19 10.03
C ASP A 144 -14.43 16.87 11.50
N HIS A 145 -14.40 15.59 11.87
CA HIS A 145 -14.57 15.14 13.25
C HIS A 145 -13.25 14.97 14.02
N GLY A 146 -12.14 15.43 13.46
CA GLY A 146 -10.81 15.36 14.10
C GLY A 146 -10.26 13.93 14.26
N LYS A 147 -10.62 13.01 13.35
CA LYS A 147 -10.17 11.63 13.36
C LYS A 147 -9.02 11.41 12.37
N HIS A 148 -8.01 10.67 12.80
CA HIS A 148 -6.94 10.22 11.90
C HIS A 148 -7.46 9.24 10.87
N VAL A 149 -6.79 9.12 9.72
CA VAL A 149 -7.26 8.32 8.58
C VAL A 149 -6.17 7.36 8.12
N LEU A 150 -6.48 6.06 8.13
CA LEU A 150 -5.80 5.05 7.34
C LEU A 150 -6.72 4.68 6.17
N CYS A 151 -6.32 5.03 4.95
CA CYS A 151 -7.10 4.82 3.74
C CYS A 151 -6.51 3.70 2.90
N GLU A 152 -7.32 2.78 2.41
CA GLU A 152 -6.88 1.78 1.44
C GLU A 152 -6.33 2.40 0.16
N LYS A 153 -5.45 1.65 -0.47
CA LYS A 153 -4.93 1.98 -1.81
C LYS A 153 -5.94 1.58 -2.91
N PRO A 154 -5.97 2.26 -4.05
CA PRO A 154 -5.37 3.57 -4.27
C PRO A 154 -6.07 4.63 -3.42
N ILE A 155 -5.40 5.73 -3.16
CA ILE A 155 -5.95 6.79 -2.30
C ILE A 155 -7.31 7.31 -2.80
N GLU A 156 -7.51 7.35 -4.12
CA GLU A 156 -8.73 7.84 -4.78
C GLU A 156 -8.76 7.44 -6.27
N THR A 157 -9.78 7.87 -7.01
CA THR A 157 -9.95 7.61 -8.45
C THR A 157 -9.20 8.59 -9.35
N SER A 158 -8.73 9.72 -8.82
CA SER A 158 -7.96 10.73 -9.57
C SER A 158 -6.99 11.50 -8.68
N ALA A 159 -5.95 12.08 -9.29
CA ALA A 159 -4.97 12.91 -8.60
C ALA A 159 -5.59 14.17 -7.97
N ASP A 160 -6.58 14.78 -8.61
CA ASP A 160 -7.25 15.96 -8.07
C ASP A 160 -8.05 15.65 -6.81
N ARG A 161 -8.81 14.54 -6.79
CA ARG A 161 -9.54 14.09 -5.62
C ARG A 161 -8.60 13.63 -4.50
N ALA A 162 -7.48 13.00 -4.85
CA ALA A 162 -6.42 12.65 -3.90
C ALA A 162 -5.82 13.90 -3.23
N ARG A 163 -5.52 14.95 -4.01
CA ARG A 163 -5.04 16.24 -3.48
C ARG A 163 -6.08 16.91 -2.56
N GLU A 164 -7.35 16.75 -2.86
CA GLU A 164 -8.43 17.27 -2.01
C GLU A 164 -8.49 16.53 -0.68
N MET A 165 -8.34 15.21 -0.66
CA MET A 165 -8.26 14.41 0.57
C MET A 165 -7.06 14.83 1.43
N VAL A 166 -5.89 14.98 0.82
CA VAL A 166 -4.68 15.42 1.52
C VAL A 166 -4.92 16.77 2.20
N ARG A 167 -5.47 17.74 1.45
CA ARG A 167 -5.77 19.08 2.01
C ARG A 167 -6.77 19.01 3.17
N ALA A 168 -7.81 18.19 3.06
CA ALA A 168 -8.81 18.06 4.12
C ALA A 168 -8.17 17.54 5.42
N CYS A 169 -7.32 16.53 5.33
CA CYS A 169 -6.63 15.97 6.50
C CYS A 169 -5.57 16.95 7.08
N GLU A 170 -4.81 17.64 6.21
CA GLU A 170 -3.81 18.62 6.64
C GLU A 170 -4.46 19.83 7.32
N ASP A 171 -5.56 20.36 6.77
CA ASP A 171 -6.29 21.50 7.33
C ASP A 171 -6.91 21.16 8.70
N ALA A 172 -7.32 19.90 8.89
CA ALA A 172 -7.83 19.40 10.16
C ALA A 172 -6.72 19.03 11.16
N GLY A 173 -5.46 18.95 10.73
CA GLY A 173 -4.33 18.54 11.56
C GLY A 173 -4.37 17.08 11.98
N VAL A 174 -4.94 16.20 11.13
CA VAL A 174 -5.01 14.77 11.38
C VAL A 174 -4.04 14.00 10.48
N THR A 175 -3.55 12.87 10.97
CA THR A 175 -2.68 11.97 10.21
C THR A 175 -3.49 11.31 9.08
N LEU A 176 -2.96 11.35 7.85
CA LEU A 176 -3.41 10.55 6.72
C LEU A 176 -2.29 9.59 6.32
N MET A 177 -2.56 8.30 6.35
CA MET A 177 -1.70 7.24 5.83
C MET A 177 -2.47 6.44 4.78
N VAL A 178 -1.78 5.98 3.73
CA VAL A 178 -2.37 5.14 2.68
C VAL A 178 -1.85 3.71 2.79
N GLY A 179 -2.73 2.73 2.65
CA GLY A 179 -2.49 1.32 2.91
C GLY A 179 -1.60 0.63 1.88
N TYR A 180 -0.38 1.11 1.68
CA TYR A 180 0.65 0.41 0.92
C TYR A 180 1.44 -0.54 1.81
N ARG A 181 0.77 -1.60 2.29
CA ARG A 181 1.33 -2.64 3.18
C ARG A 181 2.68 -3.23 2.73
N PRO A 182 3.02 -3.37 1.42
CA PRO A 182 4.35 -3.85 1.02
C PRO A 182 5.50 -2.93 1.47
N GLN A 183 5.26 -1.63 1.69
CA GLN A 183 6.29 -0.74 2.24
C GLN A 183 6.65 -1.07 3.70
N ILE A 184 5.76 -1.77 4.40
CA ILE A 184 5.96 -2.18 5.80
C ILE A 184 6.55 -3.59 5.89
N GLU A 185 6.49 -4.38 4.82
CA GLU A 185 7.01 -5.74 4.76
C GLU A 185 8.56 -5.75 4.93
N PRO A 186 9.12 -6.64 5.81
CA PRO A 186 10.54 -6.63 6.12
C PRO A 186 11.47 -6.80 4.91
N ALA A 187 11.16 -7.69 3.96
CA ALA A 187 12.02 -7.92 2.81
C ALA A 187 12.05 -6.72 1.86
N MET A 188 10.90 -6.05 1.67
CA MET A 188 10.82 -4.81 0.89
C MET A 188 11.66 -3.70 1.53
N ARG A 189 11.58 -3.55 2.86
CA ARG A 189 12.39 -2.57 3.61
C ARG A 189 13.89 -2.87 3.52
N ARG A 190 14.28 -4.15 3.65
CA ARG A 190 15.69 -4.56 3.47
C ARG A 190 16.18 -4.29 2.06
N LEU A 191 15.35 -4.55 1.05
CA LEU A 191 15.70 -4.22 -0.33
C LEU A 191 15.88 -2.71 -0.53
N ARG A 192 14.99 -1.87 0.02
CA ARG A 192 15.14 -0.41 -0.02
C ARG A 192 16.44 0.05 0.66
N GLU A 193 16.77 -0.52 1.81
CA GLU A 193 18.03 -0.23 2.50
C GLU A 193 19.24 -0.59 1.64
N MET A 194 19.24 -1.78 1.04
CA MET A 194 20.32 -2.21 0.13
C MET A 194 20.47 -1.29 -1.08
N VAL A 195 19.34 -0.82 -1.66
CA VAL A 195 19.36 0.14 -2.77
C VAL A 195 19.95 1.47 -2.33
N ARG A 196 19.48 2.01 -1.20
CA ARG A 196 19.97 3.28 -0.64
C ARG A 196 21.45 3.23 -0.28
N ASP A 197 21.92 2.11 0.25
CA ASP A 197 23.31 1.90 0.64
C ASP A 197 24.22 1.58 -0.57
N GLY A 198 23.66 1.50 -1.80
CA GLY A 198 24.43 1.25 -3.02
C GLY A 198 24.91 -0.20 -3.18
N VAL A 199 24.29 -1.16 -2.47
CA VAL A 199 24.65 -2.59 -2.57
C VAL A 199 24.53 -3.12 -4.00
N LEU A 200 23.59 -2.62 -4.76
CA LEU A 200 23.36 -3.02 -6.16
C LEU A 200 24.10 -2.11 -7.17
N GLY A 201 24.85 -1.12 -6.71
CA GLY A 201 25.35 -0.04 -7.56
C GLY A 201 24.25 0.94 -7.95
N ASP A 202 24.42 1.63 -9.10
CA ASP A 202 23.38 2.52 -9.62
C ASP A 202 22.21 1.69 -10.19
N PRO A 203 20.96 1.93 -9.80
CA PRO A 203 19.81 1.25 -10.38
C PRO A 203 19.69 1.50 -11.89
N VAL A 204 19.56 0.43 -12.68
CA VAL A 204 19.49 0.51 -14.16
C VAL A 204 18.09 0.18 -14.64
N THR A 205 17.53 -0.95 -14.20
CA THR A 205 16.19 -1.35 -14.61
C THR A 205 15.46 -2.09 -13.51
N PHE A 206 14.16 -1.85 -13.47
CA PHE A 206 13.21 -2.51 -12.58
C PHE A 206 12.18 -3.26 -13.43
N HIS A 207 11.80 -4.46 -12.97
CA HIS A 207 10.72 -5.24 -13.53
C HIS A 207 9.77 -5.62 -12.42
N GLY A 208 8.48 -5.32 -12.57
CA GLY A 208 7.46 -5.65 -11.58
C GLY A 208 6.15 -6.07 -12.22
N TRP A 209 5.49 -7.07 -11.66
CA TRP A 209 4.15 -7.46 -12.11
C TRP A 209 3.31 -8.00 -10.98
N PHE A 210 1.99 -7.84 -11.15
CA PHE A 210 0.99 -8.44 -10.30
C PHE A 210 -0.18 -8.92 -11.15
N THR A 211 -0.44 -10.20 -11.14
CA THR A 211 -1.49 -10.84 -11.94
C THR A 211 -2.35 -11.76 -11.08
N GLY A 212 -3.62 -11.90 -11.45
CA GLY A 212 -4.55 -12.80 -10.79
C GLY A 212 -5.87 -12.95 -11.52
N HIS A 213 -6.78 -13.73 -10.95
CA HIS A 213 -8.15 -13.87 -11.42
C HIS A 213 -9.09 -13.13 -10.47
N ILE A 214 -9.39 -11.85 -10.77
CA ILE A 214 -10.20 -10.99 -9.88
C ILE A 214 -11.63 -11.52 -9.69
N LEU A 215 -12.18 -12.23 -10.67
CA LEU A 215 -13.52 -12.81 -10.59
C LEU A 215 -13.63 -13.94 -9.56
N ASP A 216 -12.53 -14.62 -9.25
CA ASP A 216 -12.51 -15.68 -8.24
C ASP A 216 -12.68 -15.09 -6.82
N ALA A 217 -12.24 -13.84 -6.62
CA ALA A 217 -12.33 -13.16 -5.33
C ALA A 217 -13.68 -12.50 -5.05
N GLY A 218 -14.34 -11.90 -6.06
CA GLY A 218 -15.54 -11.08 -5.86
C GLY A 218 -16.70 -11.34 -6.83
N GLY A 219 -16.52 -12.22 -7.81
CA GLY A 219 -17.50 -12.47 -8.86
C GLY A 219 -17.65 -11.30 -9.83
N PRO A 220 -18.65 -11.36 -10.75
CA PRO A 220 -18.81 -10.37 -11.80
C PRO A 220 -19.50 -9.06 -11.36
N ASP A 221 -20.18 -9.06 -10.22
CA ASP A 221 -20.97 -7.91 -9.74
C ASP A 221 -20.20 -7.05 -8.71
N GLN A 222 -18.86 -7.19 -8.65
CA GLN A 222 -18.05 -6.44 -7.70
C GLN A 222 -17.78 -5.00 -8.19
N TRP A 223 -17.66 -4.07 -7.26
CA TRP A 223 -17.42 -2.65 -7.52
C TRP A 223 -16.12 -2.36 -8.32
N ARG A 224 -15.12 -3.27 -8.26
CA ARG A 224 -13.88 -3.16 -9.02
C ARG A 224 -14.07 -3.24 -10.54
N LEU A 225 -15.21 -3.72 -10.99
CA LEU A 225 -15.61 -3.76 -12.40
C LEU A 225 -16.54 -2.61 -12.79
N ASP A 226 -16.86 -1.72 -11.85
CA ASP A 226 -17.62 -0.50 -12.09
C ASP A 226 -16.62 0.67 -12.25
N PRO A 227 -16.45 1.23 -13.47
CA PRO A 227 -15.47 2.27 -13.73
C PRO A 227 -15.71 3.56 -12.94
N GLU A 228 -16.96 3.87 -12.54
CA GLU A 228 -17.28 5.05 -11.73
C GLU A 228 -16.82 4.86 -10.27
N MET A 229 -16.89 3.63 -9.76
CA MET A 229 -16.52 3.32 -8.39
C MET A 229 -15.03 2.99 -8.23
N ALA A 230 -14.45 2.32 -9.24
CA ALA A 230 -13.07 1.88 -9.20
C ALA A 230 -12.07 2.90 -9.78
N GLY A 231 -12.51 3.75 -10.74
CA GLY A 231 -11.64 4.67 -11.46
C GLY A 231 -10.77 4.02 -12.54
N GLY A 232 -10.91 2.69 -12.73
CA GLY A 232 -10.15 1.88 -13.68
C GLY A 232 -10.18 0.42 -13.29
N GLY A 233 -9.32 -0.40 -13.92
CA GLY A 233 -9.29 -1.84 -13.71
C GLY A 233 -8.00 -2.35 -13.05
N ALA A 234 -7.30 -3.24 -13.76
CA ALA A 234 -6.10 -3.90 -13.26
C ALA A 234 -5.00 -2.91 -12.85
N LEU A 235 -4.87 -1.75 -13.52
CA LEU A 235 -3.92 -0.72 -13.12
C LEU A 235 -4.25 -0.18 -11.73
N MET A 236 -5.50 0.23 -11.50
CA MET A 236 -5.94 0.88 -10.25
C MET A 236 -5.90 -0.06 -9.05
N ASP A 237 -6.17 -1.34 -9.22
CA ASP A 237 -6.23 -2.28 -8.11
C ASP A 237 -4.88 -2.96 -7.83
N VAL A 238 -4.27 -3.57 -8.84
CA VAL A 238 -3.05 -4.37 -8.67
C VAL A 238 -1.82 -3.77 -9.36
N GLY A 239 -1.98 -2.95 -10.40
CA GLY A 239 -0.88 -2.27 -11.08
C GLY A 239 -0.23 -1.15 -10.27
N VAL A 240 -0.96 -0.57 -9.33
CA VAL A 240 -0.42 0.41 -8.38
C VAL A 240 0.65 -0.17 -7.44
N TYR A 241 0.66 -1.48 -7.21
CA TYR A 241 1.68 -2.13 -6.37
C TYR A 241 3.09 -2.06 -6.99
N PRO A 242 3.34 -2.56 -8.22
CA PRO A 242 4.66 -2.41 -8.84
C PRO A 242 5.01 -0.95 -9.15
N LEU A 243 4.02 -0.08 -9.41
CA LEU A 243 4.23 1.36 -9.56
C LEU A 243 4.76 1.99 -8.27
N ASN A 244 4.06 1.79 -7.15
CA ASN A 244 4.47 2.32 -5.85
C ASN A 244 5.79 1.69 -5.38
N ALA A 245 5.97 0.37 -5.57
CA ALA A 245 7.18 -0.32 -5.16
C ALA A 245 8.45 0.24 -5.83
N VAL A 246 8.43 0.54 -7.14
CA VAL A 246 9.59 1.11 -7.80
C VAL A 246 9.90 2.52 -7.29
N ARG A 247 8.89 3.36 -7.06
CA ARG A 247 9.06 4.70 -6.49
C ARG A 247 9.63 4.63 -5.06
N PHE A 248 9.10 3.72 -4.25
CA PHE A 248 9.56 3.48 -2.89
C PHE A 248 11.01 2.99 -2.82
N LEU A 249 11.37 2.03 -3.68
CA LEU A 249 12.72 1.45 -3.70
C LEU A 249 13.78 2.41 -4.24
N LEU A 250 13.43 3.22 -5.25
CA LEU A 250 14.35 4.16 -5.88
C LEU A 250 14.37 5.53 -5.19
N ASP A 251 13.42 5.80 -4.29
CA ASP A 251 13.19 7.13 -3.69
C ASP A 251 13.13 8.24 -4.76
N ALA A 252 12.45 7.95 -5.88
CA ALA A 252 12.43 8.80 -7.07
C ALA A 252 11.07 8.76 -7.76
N GLU A 253 10.70 9.90 -8.36
CA GLU A 253 9.49 10.03 -9.15
C GLU A 253 9.77 9.79 -10.65
N PRO A 254 8.89 9.07 -11.38
CA PRO A 254 9.04 8.93 -12.82
C PRO A 254 8.78 10.25 -13.52
N VAL A 255 9.56 10.56 -14.56
CA VAL A 255 9.40 11.77 -15.37
C VAL A 255 8.56 11.56 -16.63
N ALA A 256 8.40 10.33 -17.06
CA ALA A 256 7.57 9.99 -18.21
C ALA A 256 7.17 8.51 -18.22
N VAL A 257 6.14 8.22 -19.01
CA VAL A 257 5.58 6.89 -19.15
C VAL A 257 5.21 6.55 -20.60
N ARG A 258 5.26 5.25 -20.92
CA ARG A 258 4.63 4.63 -22.10
C ARG A 258 3.81 3.44 -21.62
N ALA A 259 2.59 3.30 -22.16
CA ALA A 259 1.70 2.25 -21.69
C ALA A 259 0.78 1.71 -22.80
N THR A 260 0.22 0.53 -22.54
CA THR A 260 -0.87 -0.08 -23.27
C THR A 260 -1.84 -0.72 -22.30
N THR A 261 -3.14 -0.59 -22.57
CA THR A 261 -4.20 -1.33 -21.89
C THR A 261 -4.97 -2.17 -22.89
N THR A 262 -5.50 -3.29 -22.45
CA THR A 262 -6.38 -4.13 -23.29
C THR A 262 -7.48 -4.75 -22.43
N THR A 263 -8.66 -4.96 -23.06
CA THR A 263 -9.84 -5.58 -22.45
C THR A 263 -10.46 -6.54 -23.44
N PRO A 264 -9.87 -7.75 -23.63
CA PRO A 264 -10.34 -8.70 -24.60
C PRO A 264 -11.65 -9.40 -24.24
N HIS A 265 -12.09 -9.36 -22.97
CA HIS A 265 -13.27 -10.08 -22.52
C HIS A 265 -14.37 -9.11 -22.06
N ASP A 266 -15.62 -9.35 -22.52
CA ASP A 266 -16.80 -8.51 -22.26
C ASP A 266 -17.08 -8.29 -20.75
N GLN A 267 -16.69 -9.24 -19.90
CA GLN A 267 -16.88 -9.16 -18.46
C GLN A 267 -16.08 -8.04 -17.77
N PHE A 268 -15.11 -7.45 -18.47
CA PHE A 268 -14.30 -6.31 -18.01
C PHE A 268 -14.63 -5.03 -18.80
N GLU A 269 -15.75 -5.00 -19.54
CA GLU A 269 -16.13 -3.80 -20.30
C GLU A 269 -16.18 -2.56 -19.39
N GLY A 270 -15.48 -1.50 -19.78
CA GLY A 270 -15.39 -0.24 -19.03
C GLY A 270 -14.16 -0.11 -18.12
N VAL A 271 -13.43 -1.21 -17.85
CA VAL A 271 -12.17 -1.19 -17.10
C VAL A 271 -11.06 -1.90 -17.86
N ASP A 272 -9.81 -1.61 -17.55
CA ASP A 272 -8.66 -2.32 -18.14
C ASP A 272 -8.52 -3.71 -17.50
N GLU A 273 -8.56 -4.76 -18.35
CA GLU A 273 -8.30 -6.14 -17.95
C GLU A 273 -6.80 -6.41 -17.78
N HIS A 274 -5.99 -5.84 -18.69
CA HIS A 274 -4.54 -5.94 -18.68
C HIS A 274 -3.92 -4.58 -18.93
N VAL A 275 -2.81 -4.30 -18.22
CA VAL A 275 -1.98 -3.13 -18.45
C VAL A 275 -0.50 -3.52 -18.49
N ALA A 276 0.25 -2.89 -19.40
CA ALA A 276 1.71 -2.91 -19.40
C ALA A 276 2.22 -1.49 -19.56
N PHE A 277 3.18 -1.08 -18.73
CA PHE A 277 3.71 0.27 -18.74
C PHE A 277 5.22 0.30 -18.47
N GLN A 278 5.86 1.32 -19.00
CA GLN A 278 7.27 1.65 -18.79
C GLN A 278 7.38 3.03 -18.18
N LEU A 279 8.21 3.16 -17.16
CA LEU A 279 8.51 4.42 -16.48
C LEU A 279 9.94 4.82 -16.78
N GLU A 280 10.18 6.12 -16.99
CA GLU A 280 11.49 6.74 -17.14
C GLU A 280 11.78 7.58 -15.89
N PHE A 281 12.96 7.44 -15.32
CA PHE A 281 13.41 8.19 -14.13
C PHE A 281 14.48 9.23 -14.47
N PRO A 282 14.64 10.29 -13.66
CA PRO A 282 15.52 11.43 -13.98
C PRO A 282 16.97 11.07 -14.27
N GLU A 283 17.51 10.05 -13.60
CA GLU A 283 18.92 9.64 -13.73
C GLU A 283 19.15 8.52 -14.76
N GLY A 284 18.15 8.25 -15.61
CA GLY A 284 18.24 7.29 -16.71
C GLY A 284 17.86 5.86 -16.36
N GLY A 285 17.46 5.60 -15.13
CA GLY A 285 16.84 4.33 -14.74
C GLY A 285 15.46 4.16 -15.40
N SER A 286 15.04 2.92 -15.59
CA SER A 286 13.72 2.61 -16.16
C SER A 286 13.04 1.46 -15.44
N ALA A 287 11.69 1.49 -15.41
CA ALA A 287 10.90 0.36 -14.96
C ALA A 287 10.01 -0.18 -16.07
N SER A 288 9.78 -1.48 -16.06
CA SER A 288 8.80 -2.17 -16.90
C SER A 288 7.86 -2.95 -16.01
N CYS A 289 6.60 -2.55 -15.99
CA CYS A 289 5.60 -3.10 -15.09
C CYS A 289 4.40 -3.63 -15.87
N SER A 290 3.70 -4.60 -15.30
CA SER A 290 2.43 -5.09 -15.83
C SER A 290 1.49 -5.55 -14.73
N ALA A 291 0.19 -5.53 -15.05
CA ALA A 291 -0.85 -6.06 -14.18
C ALA A 291 -1.97 -6.70 -14.99
N SER A 292 -2.67 -7.65 -14.38
CA SER A 292 -3.76 -8.35 -15.03
C SER A 292 -4.80 -8.83 -14.02
N TYR A 293 -6.06 -8.65 -14.39
CA TYR A 293 -7.23 -9.22 -13.71
C TYR A 293 -7.59 -10.64 -14.16
N HIS A 294 -6.96 -11.10 -15.24
CA HIS A 294 -7.33 -12.37 -15.86
C HIS A 294 -6.09 -13.13 -16.35
N ALA A 295 -5.22 -13.48 -15.41
CA ALA A 295 -4.06 -14.31 -15.65
C ALA A 295 -3.79 -15.21 -14.44
N GLN A 296 -2.94 -16.23 -14.61
CA GLN A 296 -2.46 -17.02 -13.49
C GLN A 296 -1.88 -16.09 -12.41
N ALA A 297 -2.21 -16.36 -11.15
CA ALA A 297 -1.69 -15.58 -10.03
C ALA A 297 -0.16 -15.70 -9.98
N ASP A 298 0.50 -14.56 -10.07
CA ASP A 298 1.95 -14.40 -9.91
C ASP A 298 2.25 -12.93 -9.63
N ASP A 299 3.16 -12.68 -8.70
CA ASP A 299 3.60 -11.34 -8.37
C ASP A 299 5.09 -11.34 -8.00
N ARG A 300 5.85 -10.42 -8.60
CA ARG A 300 7.29 -10.32 -8.40
C ARG A 300 7.77 -8.91 -8.66
N LEU A 301 8.92 -8.64 -8.10
CA LEU A 301 9.74 -7.52 -8.54
C LEU A 301 11.21 -7.95 -8.66
N ARG A 302 11.90 -7.33 -9.62
CA ARG A 302 13.33 -7.50 -9.82
C ARG A 302 13.99 -6.16 -10.12
N LEU A 303 15.05 -5.86 -9.41
CA LEU A 303 15.88 -4.67 -9.60
C LEU A 303 17.27 -5.10 -10.05
N VAL A 304 17.77 -4.48 -11.12
CA VAL A 304 19.11 -4.70 -11.65
C VAL A 304 19.87 -3.38 -11.60
N GLY A 305 20.98 -3.37 -10.91
CA GLY A 305 21.92 -2.26 -10.85
C GLY A 305 23.21 -2.56 -11.56
N THR A 306 24.16 -1.63 -11.50
CA THR A 306 25.46 -1.75 -12.17
C THR A 306 26.42 -2.77 -11.53
N GLU A 307 26.17 -3.13 -10.25
CA GLU A 307 27.07 -4.02 -9.49
C GLU A 307 26.37 -5.27 -8.95
N GLY A 308 25.04 -5.29 -8.99
CA GLY A 308 24.25 -6.40 -8.49
C GLY A 308 22.80 -6.37 -8.94
N GLN A 309 22.07 -7.37 -8.49
CA GLN A 309 20.64 -7.49 -8.73
C GLN A 309 19.93 -8.09 -7.52
N ALA A 310 18.64 -7.78 -7.39
CA ALA A 310 17.79 -8.36 -6.38
C ALA A 310 16.43 -8.76 -6.97
N GLU A 311 15.85 -9.83 -6.44
CA GLU A 311 14.49 -10.29 -6.77
C GLU A 311 13.73 -10.56 -5.48
N LEU A 312 12.46 -10.15 -5.44
CA LEU A 312 11.51 -10.45 -4.38
C LEU A 312 10.33 -11.21 -4.98
N ALA A 313 10.04 -12.40 -4.43
CA ALA A 313 8.97 -13.28 -4.92
C ALA A 313 8.41 -14.19 -3.81
N PRO A 314 7.07 -14.24 -3.58
CA PRO A 314 6.12 -13.23 -4.06
C PRO A 314 6.47 -11.84 -3.50
N ALA A 315 6.07 -10.76 -4.19
CA ALA A 315 6.41 -9.40 -3.77
C ALA A 315 5.24 -8.67 -3.09
N PHE A 316 4.00 -9.10 -3.39
CA PHE A 316 2.76 -8.40 -3.03
C PHE A 316 1.72 -9.31 -2.39
N ASP A 317 1.97 -10.60 -2.28
CA ASP A 317 1.09 -11.57 -1.61
C ASP A 317 1.22 -11.41 -0.08
N SER A 318 0.11 -11.13 0.60
CA SER A 318 0.09 -10.94 2.06
C SER A 318 -0.01 -12.22 2.88
N GLU A 319 -0.12 -13.37 2.23
CA GLU A 319 -0.28 -14.66 2.91
C GLU A 319 0.98 -15.53 2.89
N ILE A 320 1.97 -15.15 2.08
CA ILE A 320 3.20 -15.91 1.86
C ILE A 320 4.40 -15.03 2.17
N ALA A 321 5.29 -15.48 3.05
CA ALA A 321 6.53 -14.77 3.30
C ALA A 321 7.38 -14.67 2.02
N PRO A 322 7.79 -13.45 1.61
CA PRO A 322 8.57 -13.28 0.41
C PRO A 322 9.98 -13.85 0.54
N THR A 323 10.51 -14.34 -0.58
CA THR A 323 11.92 -14.70 -0.70
C THR A 323 12.67 -13.58 -1.38
N LEU A 324 13.65 -13.00 -0.68
CA LEU A 324 14.59 -12.02 -1.23
C LEU A 324 15.85 -12.74 -1.72
N THR A 325 16.10 -12.66 -3.02
CA THR A 325 17.34 -13.12 -3.64
C THR A 325 18.21 -11.92 -4.02
N VAL A 326 19.46 -11.88 -3.57
CA VAL A 326 20.43 -10.82 -3.91
C VAL A 326 21.67 -11.45 -4.50
N GLU A 327 22.14 -10.89 -5.61
CA GLU A 327 23.39 -11.29 -6.28
C GLU A 327 24.29 -10.08 -6.47
N ARG A 328 25.55 -10.19 -6.00
CA ARG A 328 26.60 -9.19 -6.20
C ARG A 328 27.95 -9.87 -6.36
N GLY A 329 28.63 -9.67 -7.49
CA GLY A 329 29.88 -10.37 -7.80
C GLY A 329 29.73 -11.88 -7.72
N ASP A 330 30.54 -12.52 -6.88
CA ASP A 330 30.49 -13.97 -6.63
C ASP A 330 29.52 -14.37 -5.51
N GLN A 331 28.89 -13.41 -4.86
CA GLN A 331 27.95 -13.64 -3.76
C GLN A 331 26.53 -13.82 -4.28
N ARG A 332 25.83 -14.79 -3.77
CA ARG A 332 24.39 -14.98 -3.92
C ARG A 332 23.79 -15.37 -2.58
N VAL A 333 22.84 -14.59 -2.13
CA VAL A 333 22.05 -14.87 -0.94
C VAL A 333 20.59 -15.02 -1.36
N GLU A 334 19.95 -16.07 -0.85
CA GLU A 334 18.52 -16.31 -0.99
C GLU A 334 17.98 -16.48 0.42
N TYR A 335 17.07 -15.62 0.82
CA TYR A 335 16.56 -15.57 2.18
C TYR A 335 15.04 -15.43 2.20
N THR A 336 14.39 -16.37 2.85
CA THR A 336 12.97 -16.28 3.20
C THR A 336 12.88 -15.99 4.69
N GLY A 337 12.39 -14.81 5.02
CA GLY A 337 12.21 -14.37 6.40
C GLY A 337 11.07 -15.10 7.11
N PRO A 338 10.87 -14.83 8.40
CA PRO A 338 9.66 -15.23 9.08
C PRO A 338 8.45 -14.56 8.39
N PHE A 339 7.33 -15.27 8.36
CA PHE A 339 6.08 -14.65 7.95
C PHE A 339 5.73 -13.51 8.92
N VAL A 340 5.34 -12.37 8.35
CA VAL A 340 4.86 -11.21 9.09
C VAL A 340 3.46 -10.87 8.58
N ASN A 341 2.51 -10.69 9.48
CA ASN A 341 1.19 -10.20 9.08
C ASN A 341 1.31 -8.70 8.73
N GLU A 342 1.40 -8.40 7.42
CA GLU A 342 1.57 -7.05 6.91
C GLU A 342 0.46 -6.10 7.36
N VAL A 343 -0.77 -6.60 7.49
CA VAL A 343 -1.91 -5.80 7.96
C VAL A 343 -1.69 -5.39 9.42
N ALA A 344 -1.28 -6.32 10.29
CA ALA A 344 -0.99 -6.00 11.68
C ALA A 344 0.17 -5.00 11.81
N GLU A 345 1.23 -5.17 11.00
CA GLU A 345 2.37 -4.24 10.95
C GLU A 345 1.95 -2.84 10.47
N GLU A 346 1.10 -2.76 9.46
CA GLU A 346 0.59 -1.50 8.90
C GLU A 346 -0.21 -0.72 9.95
N PHE A 347 -1.12 -1.38 10.65
CA PHE A 347 -1.87 -0.74 11.72
C PHE A 347 -0.99 -0.34 12.90
N ASP A 348 0.00 -1.14 13.27
CA ASP A 348 0.96 -0.78 14.31
C ASP A 348 1.84 0.41 13.91
N TYR A 349 2.24 0.49 12.64
CA TYR A 349 2.97 1.64 12.11
C TYR A 349 2.10 2.90 12.06
N PHE A 350 0.86 2.77 11.62
CA PHE A 350 -0.11 3.87 11.67
C PHE A 350 -0.31 4.38 13.10
N ALA A 351 -0.51 3.46 14.06
CA ALA A 351 -0.63 3.83 15.47
C ALA A 351 0.63 4.51 16.00
N HIS A 352 1.83 4.05 15.60
CA HIS A 352 3.08 4.74 15.93
C HIS A 352 3.04 6.18 15.45
N CYS A 353 2.68 6.43 14.19
CA CYS A 353 2.60 7.78 13.64
C CYS A 353 1.59 8.66 14.40
N VAL A 354 0.40 8.12 14.70
CA VAL A 354 -0.62 8.85 15.48
C VAL A 354 -0.16 9.16 16.90
N LEU A 355 0.40 8.19 17.63
CA LEU A 355 0.78 8.34 19.03
C LEU A 355 2.03 9.20 19.24
N THR A 356 2.88 9.34 18.24
CA THR A 356 4.13 10.11 18.30
C THR A 356 4.11 11.40 17.49
N ASP A 357 3.00 11.70 16.80
CA ASP A 357 2.88 12.81 15.85
C ASP A 357 3.94 12.73 14.73
N ALA A 358 4.31 11.51 14.34
CA ALA A 358 5.24 11.27 13.24
C ALA A 358 4.48 11.24 11.90
N ARG A 359 5.13 11.72 10.85
CA ARG A 359 4.59 11.62 9.50
C ARG A 359 4.80 10.20 8.96
N PRO A 360 3.76 9.52 8.44
CA PRO A 360 3.93 8.22 7.80
C PRO A 360 4.70 8.34 6.47
N ASP A 361 5.47 7.31 6.11
CA ASP A 361 6.14 7.22 4.80
C ASP A 361 5.12 7.13 3.65
N PRO A 362 4.15 6.19 3.66
CA PRO A 362 3.09 6.17 2.66
C PRO A 362 2.00 7.19 3.03
N ASP A 363 2.34 8.46 3.05
CA ASP A 363 1.38 9.52 3.29
C ASP A 363 0.53 9.84 2.06
N GLY A 364 -0.46 10.72 2.24
CA GLY A 364 -1.33 11.11 1.14
C GLY A 364 -0.60 11.79 -0.01
N ARG A 365 0.51 12.51 0.24
CA ARG A 365 1.27 13.18 -0.83
C ARG A 365 2.06 12.20 -1.67
N ASP A 366 2.61 11.15 -1.05
CA ASP A 366 3.23 10.05 -1.76
C ASP A 366 2.22 9.39 -2.73
N SER A 367 1.02 9.15 -2.23
CA SER A 367 -0.05 8.53 -3.03
C SER A 367 -0.64 9.45 -4.10
N VAL A 368 -0.57 10.79 -3.95
CA VAL A 368 -0.89 11.73 -5.04
C VAL A 368 0.05 11.52 -6.22
N ALA A 369 1.34 11.32 -5.98
CA ALA A 369 2.30 11.07 -7.06
C ALA A 369 2.05 9.71 -7.76
N ASP A 370 1.55 8.68 -7.03
CA ASP A 370 1.06 7.46 -7.68
C ASP A 370 -0.11 7.77 -8.64
N MET A 371 -1.07 8.59 -8.21
CA MET A 371 -2.23 8.92 -9.03
C MET A 371 -1.86 9.78 -10.25
N GLU A 372 -0.90 10.70 -10.14
CA GLU A 372 -0.34 11.44 -11.27
C GLU A 372 0.30 10.50 -12.31
N ALA A 373 1.04 9.49 -11.84
CA ALA A 373 1.60 8.48 -12.72
C ALA A 373 0.51 7.57 -13.34
N VAL A 374 -0.52 7.20 -12.60
CA VAL A 374 -1.67 6.43 -13.09
C VAL A 374 -2.41 7.17 -14.20
N GLU A 375 -2.70 8.46 -14.02
CA GLU A 375 -3.33 9.30 -15.05
C GLU A 375 -2.48 9.37 -16.33
N ALA A 376 -1.15 9.55 -16.18
CA ALA A 376 -0.22 9.55 -17.32
C ALA A 376 -0.14 8.18 -18.01
N ILE A 377 -0.26 7.06 -17.27
CA ILE A 377 -0.32 5.70 -17.81
C ILE A 377 -1.56 5.54 -18.67
N TYR A 378 -2.74 5.93 -18.18
CA TYR A 378 -3.98 5.87 -18.97
C TYR A 378 -3.94 6.78 -20.20
N GLU A 379 -3.47 8.02 -20.07
CA GLU A 379 -3.28 8.91 -21.22
C GLU A 379 -2.32 8.33 -22.27
N SER A 380 -1.23 7.72 -21.81
CA SER A 380 -0.29 7.07 -22.72
C SER A 380 -0.90 5.88 -23.45
N ALA A 381 -1.69 5.06 -22.76
CA ALA A 381 -2.39 3.92 -23.35
C ALA A 381 -3.44 4.37 -24.38
N GLU A 382 -4.19 5.43 -24.10
CA GLU A 382 -5.19 6.00 -25.03
C GLU A 382 -4.55 6.62 -26.26
N THR A 383 -3.50 7.41 -26.07
CA THR A 383 -2.87 8.17 -27.18
C THR A 383 -1.80 7.40 -27.93
N GLY A 384 -1.30 6.29 -27.39
CA GLY A 384 -0.17 5.52 -27.93
C GLY A 384 1.17 6.28 -27.89
N ARG A 385 1.29 7.31 -27.06
CA ARG A 385 2.45 8.20 -27.00
C ARG A 385 3.14 8.13 -25.64
N ARG A 386 4.39 8.59 -25.63
CA ARG A 386 5.08 8.94 -24.39
C ARG A 386 4.38 10.15 -23.76
N VAL A 387 4.04 10.04 -22.49
CA VAL A 387 3.43 11.10 -21.69
C VAL A 387 4.40 11.49 -20.59
N GLU A 388 4.55 12.78 -20.32
CA GLU A 388 5.31 13.27 -19.17
C GLU A 388 4.46 13.12 -17.92
N VAL A 389 5.06 12.62 -16.85
CA VAL A 389 4.45 12.64 -15.51
C VAL A 389 4.80 13.98 -14.90
N GLY A 390 3.82 14.75 -14.60
CA GLY A 390 4.04 16.08 -14.06
C GLY A 390 3.06 16.42 -12.95
N PRO A 391 3.43 17.38 -12.11
CA PRO A 391 2.50 17.93 -11.13
C PRO A 391 1.34 18.65 -11.82
#